data_ea6ad016aa92b9569a4a80721d8b3437
#
_entry.id   ea6ad016aa92b9569a4a80721d8b3437
#
_cell.length_a   1.000
_cell.length_b   1.000
_cell.length_c   1.000
_cell.angle_alpha   90.00
_cell.angle_beta   90.00
_cell.angle_gamma   90.00
#
_symmetry.space_group_name_H-M   'P 1'
#
loop_
_entity.id
_entity.type
_entity.pdbx_description
1 polymer ?
#
loop_
_entity_poly.entity_id
_entity_poly.type
_entity_poly.pdbx_seq_one_letter_code
_entity_poly.pdbx_strand_id
1 'polypeptide(L)' 'MKIFEIKSYDGITCEFIEANSERQALCNYLMDHPEYDDIVLYQSFSGKWHLAQYNYEDEYLYAELV' A
#
# COMPACT_ATOMS: atom_id res chain seq x y z
N MET A 1 0.43 -18.15 2.61
CA MET A 1 0.32 -16.70 2.36
C MET A 1 0.05 -15.96 3.65
N LYS A 2 0.46 -14.72 3.68
CA LYS A 2 0.23 -13.84 4.83
C LYS A 2 -0.95 -12.93 4.53
N ILE A 3 -1.56 -12.40 5.58
CA ILE A 3 -2.64 -11.42 5.43
C ILE A 3 -2.11 -10.07 5.83
N PHE A 4 -2.31 -9.08 4.96
CA PHE A 4 -1.90 -7.71 5.19
C PHE A 4 -3.12 -6.81 5.30
N GLU A 5 -3.06 -5.88 6.22
CA GLU A 5 -4.08 -4.85 6.38
C GLU A 5 -3.61 -3.61 5.64
N ILE A 6 -4.40 -3.15 4.67
CA ILE A 6 -4.10 -1.91 3.94
C ILE A 6 -4.73 -0.77 4.72
N LYS A 7 -3.91 0.16 5.17
CA LYS A 7 -4.34 1.26 6.03
C LYS A 7 -3.94 2.60 5.44
N SER A 8 -4.76 3.61 5.70
CA SER A 8 -4.38 4.97 5.38
C SER A 8 -3.43 5.49 6.46
N TYR A 9 -2.75 6.60 6.18
CA TYR A 9 -1.77 7.15 7.10
C TYR A 9 -2.38 7.59 8.43
N ASP A 10 -3.68 7.85 8.46
CA ASP A 10 -4.39 8.20 9.69
C ASP A 10 -4.93 6.99 10.45
N GLY A 11 -4.59 5.78 10.01
CA GLY A 11 -4.90 4.55 10.72
C GLY A 11 -6.22 3.89 10.34
N ILE A 12 -6.91 4.37 9.32
CA ILE A 12 -8.17 3.78 8.88
C ILE A 12 -7.88 2.57 8.00
N THR A 13 -8.50 1.44 8.32
CA THR A 13 -8.38 0.21 7.54
C THR A 13 -9.21 0.32 6.27
N CYS A 14 -8.57 0.07 5.13
CA CYS A 14 -9.25 0.09 3.83
C CYS A 14 -9.64 -1.32 3.38
N GLU A 15 -8.73 -2.29 3.54
CA GLU A 15 -8.95 -3.63 3.02
C GLU A 15 -7.94 -4.62 3.61
N PHE A 16 -8.31 -5.92 3.63
CA PHE A 16 -7.38 -7.00 3.97
C PHE A 16 -7.03 -7.75 2.68
N ILE A 17 -5.75 -8.03 2.47
CA ILE A 17 -5.26 -8.66 1.24
C ILE A 17 -4.30 -9.78 1.60
N GLU A 18 -4.49 -10.96 1.00
CA GLU A 18 -3.52 -12.05 1.09
C GLU A 18 -2.40 -11.81 0.09
N ALA A 19 -1.16 -11.91 0.57
CA ALA A 19 0.02 -11.74 -0.27
C ALA A 19 1.23 -12.34 0.42
N ASN A 20 2.32 -12.48 -0.34
CA ASN A 20 3.57 -13.02 0.21
C ASN A 20 4.44 -11.96 0.86
N SER A 21 4.22 -10.71 0.53
CA SER A 21 5.03 -9.60 1.03
C SER A 21 4.20 -8.33 1.07
N GLU A 22 4.68 -7.36 1.84
CA GLU A 22 4.11 -6.02 1.93
C GLU A 22 3.99 -5.38 0.54
N ARG A 23 5.08 -5.44 -0.24
CA ARG A 23 5.11 -4.88 -1.57
C ARG A 23 4.05 -5.51 -2.47
N GLN A 24 3.92 -6.84 -2.41
CA GLN A 24 2.94 -7.54 -3.22
C GLN A 24 1.51 -7.17 -2.81
N ALA A 25 1.26 -7.03 -1.51
CA ALA A 25 -0.06 -6.63 -1.02
C ALA A 25 -0.46 -5.27 -1.59
N LEU A 26 0.47 -4.32 -1.59
CA LEU A 26 0.21 -2.98 -2.13
C LEU A 26 0.01 -3.01 -3.64
N CYS A 27 0.79 -3.82 -4.36
CA CYS A 27 0.59 -4.01 -5.80
C CYS A 27 -0.79 -4.59 -6.10
N ASN A 28 -1.19 -5.61 -5.36
CA ASN A 28 -2.50 -6.24 -5.55
C ASN A 28 -3.63 -5.25 -5.27
N TYR A 29 -3.45 -4.42 -4.27
CA TYR A 29 -4.43 -3.40 -3.95
C TYR A 29 -4.63 -2.43 -5.13
N LEU A 30 -3.52 -1.95 -5.71
CA LEU A 30 -3.57 -1.06 -6.87
C LEU A 30 -4.24 -1.73 -8.07
N MET A 31 -3.96 -3.00 -8.30
CA MET A 31 -4.55 -3.74 -9.41
C MET A 31 -6.07 -3.87 -9.27
N ASP A 32 -6.55 -3.94 -8.03
CA ASP A 32 -7.98 -4.05 -7.74
C ASP A 32 -8.68 -2.69 -7.74
N HIS A 33 -7.93 -1.60 -7.80
CA HIS A 33 -8.46 -0.24 -7.72
C HIS A 33 -7.93 0.62 -8.86
N PRO A 34 -8.34 0.34 -10.11
CA PRO A 34 -7.84 1.10 -11.28
C PRO A 34 -8.21 2.57 -11.27
N GLU A 35 -9.13 2.98 -10.41
CA GLU A 35 -9.47 4.39 -10.22
C GLU A 35 -8.31 5.20 -9.62
N TYR A 36 -7.34 4.54 -9.02
CA TYR A 36 -6.16 5.20 -8.42
C TYR A 36 -5.03 5.30 -9.45
N ASP A 37 -5.28 6.00 -10.55
CA ASP A 37 -4.32 6.09 -11.65
C ASP A 37 -3.14 7.02 -11.34
N ASP A 38 -3.25 7.87 -10.33
CA ASP A 38 -2.17 8.76 -9.90
C ASP A 38 -1.45 8.26 -8.63
N ILE A 39 -1.78 7.06 -8.16
CA ILE A 39 -1.16 6.46 -6.98
C ILE A 39 -0.09 5.48 -7.45
N VAL A 40 1.10 5.57 -6.88
CA VAL A 40 2.24 4.73 -7.25
C VAL A 40 2.83 4.04 -6.03
N LEU A 41 3.49 2.92 -6.28
CA LEU A 41 4.23 2.18 -5.26
C LEU A 41 5.58 2.86 -5.04
N TYR A 42 5.89 3.14 -3.79
CA TYR A 42 7.09 3.87 -3.41
C TYR A 42 7.79 3.18 -2.23
N GLN A 43 9.12 3.19 -2.25
CA GLN A 43 9.90 2.66 -1.13
C GLN A 43 10.65 3.81 -0.46
N SER A 44 10.42 3.99 0.84
CA SER A 44 11.10 5.04 1.62
C SER A 44 12.54 4.67 1.89
N PHE A 45 13.32 5.63 2.39
CA PHE A 45 14.72 5.39 2.77
C PHE A 45 14.87 4.29 3.82
N SER A 46 13.87 4.12 4.68
CA SER A 46 13.90 3.06 5.69
C SER A 46 13.64 1.68 5.10
N GLY A 47 13.30 1.61 3.81
CA GLY A 47 12.97 0.36 3.14
C GLY A 47 11.51 -0.01 3.21
N LYS A 48 10.69 0.77 3.88
CA LYS A 48 9.26 0.52 3.98
C LYS A 48 8.57 0.85 2.67
N TRP A 49 7.73 -0.07 2.20
CA TRP A 49 6.90 0.15 1.02
C TRP A 49 5.59 0.82 1.39
N HIS A 50 5.15 1.74 0.54
CA HIS A 50 3.87 2.41 0.71
C HIS A 50 3.36 2.91 -0.64
N LEU A 51 2.11 3.32 -0.68
CA LEU A 51 1.53 3.96 -1.85
C LEU A 51 1.58 5.47 -1.63
N ALA A 52 1.94 6.20 -2.68
CA ALA A 52 2.03 7.65 -2.64
C ALA A 52 1.42 8.22 -3.91
N GLN A 53 0.93 9.45 -3.82
CA GLN A 53 0.45 10.15 -4.98
C GLN A 53 1.64 10.53 -5.87
N TYR A 54 1.48 10.39 -7.19
CA TYR A 54 2.53 10.72 -8.14
C TYR A 54 3.04 12.15 -7.92
N ASN A 55 4.34 12.33 -7.88
CA ASN A 55 5.04 13.58 -7.59
C ASN A 55 5.04 13.99 -6.11
N TYR A 56 4.44 13.20 -5.23
CA TYR A 56 4.48 13.42 -3.79
C TYR A 56 5.02 12.16 -3.12
N GLU A 57 5.96 12.32 -2.20
CA GLU A 57 6.57 11.20 -1.50
C GLU A 57 5.84 10.85 -0.20
N ASP A 58 4.83 11.64 0.15
CA ASP A 58 4.08 11.44 1.39
C ASP A 58 3.29 10.13 1.34
N GLU A 59 3.33 9.41 2.45
CA GLU A 59 2.63 8.15 2.60
C GLU A 59 1.12 8.38 2.51
N TYR A 60 0.48 7.68 1.58
CA TYR A 60 -0.97 7.73 1.39
C TYR A 60 -1.62 6.49 1.98
N LEU A 61 -1.13 5.32 1.59
CA LEU A 61 -1.59 4.03 2.11
C LEU A 61 -0.37 3.15 2.37
N TYR A 62 -0.47 2.28 3.35
CA TYR A 62 0.59 1.31 3.65
C TYR A 62 -0.02 -0.03 4.02
N ALA A 63 0.80 -1.07 4.03
CA ALA A 63 0.38 -2.43 4.39
C ALA A 63 1.03 -2.82 5.71
N GLU A 64 0.25 -3.44 6.58
CA GLU A 64 0.72 -3.92 7.86
C GLU A 64 0.37 -5.40 8.00
N LEU A 65 1.34 -6.21 8.39
CA LEU A 65 1.12 -7.64 8.59
C LEU A 65 0.18 -7.87 9.76
N VAL A 66 -0.86 -8.64 9.51
CA VAL A 66 -1.83 -9.01 10.53
C VAL A 66 -1.29 -10.11 11.43
#